data_d88922c178305dbc2d74c729dd8ef88f
#
_entry.id   d88922c178305dbc2d74c729dd8ef88f
#
_cell.length_a   1.000
_cell.length_b   1.000
_cell.length_c   1.000
_cell.angle_alpha   90.00
_cell.angle_beta   90.00
_cell.angle_gamma   90.00
#
_symmetry.space_group_name_H-M   'P 1'
#
loop_
_entity.id
_entity.type
_entity.pdbx_description
1 polymer ?
#
loop_
_entity_poly.entity_id
_entity_poly.type
_entity_poly.pdbx_seq_one_letter_code
_entity_poly.pdbx_strand_id
1 'polypeptide(L)'
;MSNTARTQRSFTNPFIENGRDAWIVEALRTPMGKSHPEKGWFRDVHPNELLGRVYTELLESTGLAPTEIEDLVVGCTAPFGEQSRNIARNAWLQAGYPPEVPATVLDRRCGSAQTAVEMAAGLVSSGTHDVVIAGGVEHMGHVPMNSPAEISKLYGEPWPEELRALYDFVPQGESAELIADRWGITREQMDEFAVRSHARAAEAVDAGRFKREMIPWETQGERHASDQTIRPGTSLDSLSGLKTVFREDGRITAGSSSPICDGAAGVVMASDAAVERHGLTKRARILDQTTVGVDPIIMLTGPIPATQKLLQRNGMTIDDIDLFEINEAFSSVVLAWEQELKPDMERVNVNGGAIALGHPVGATGSRLFATLLAEMERRDVEIGLVTMCCGGGLGTATLIQRV
;
A
#
# COMPACT_ATOMS: atom_id res chain seq x y z
N MET A 1 9.99 9.79 -38.18
CA MET A 1 10.57 10.19 -36.90
C MET A 1 9.95 11.55 -36.59
N SER A 2 8.77 11.59 -36.00
CA SER A 2 8.12 12.82 -35.55
C SER A 2 8.19 12.85 -34.02
N ASN A 3 9.12 13.63 -33.52
CA ASN A 3 9.23 13.97 -32.11
C ASN A 3 8.10 14.97 -31.80
N THR A 4 6.89 14.48 -31.56
CA THR A 4 5.82 15.30 -30.99
C THR A 4 6.14 15.47 -29.52
N ALA A 5 6.69 16.64 -29.17
CA ALA A 5 6.77 17.09 -27.79
C ALA A 5 5.38 16.97 -27.18
N ARG A 6 5.18 15.98 -26.28
CA ARG A 6 3.97 15.90 -25.45
C ARG A 6 3.91 17.19 -24.64
N THR A 7 2.86 17.96 -24.86
CA THR A 7 2.55 19.11 -24.00
C THR A 7 2.27 18.56 -22.62
N GLN A 8 3.17 18.80 -21.66
CA GLN A 8 2.94 18.46 -20.26
C GLN A 8 1.59 19.02 -19.84
N ARG A 9 0.69 18.17 -19.37
CA ARG A 9 -0.62 18.59 -18.87
C ARG A 9 -0.39 19.48 -17.65
N SER A 10 -0.76 20.75 -17.73
CA SER A 10 -0.68 21.70 -16.63
C SER A 10 -1.88 21.49 -15.71
N PHE A 11 -1.71 20.71 -14.63
CA PHE A 11 -2.68 20.62 -13.56
C PHE A 11 -2.29 21.63 -12.47
N THR A 12 -3.14 22.60 -12.24
CA THR A 12 -3.03 23.49 -11.08
C THR A 12 -3.92 22.89 -9.98
N ASN A 13 -3.30 22.35 -8.93
CA ASN A 13 -4.04 22.00 -7.73
C ASN A 13 -4.41 23.30 -7.01
N PRO A 14 -5.70 23.66 -6.91
CA PRO A 14 -6.14 24.91 -6.27
C PRO A 14 -5.78 24.97 -4.77
N PHE A 15 -5.36 23.85 -4.17
CA PHE A 15 -4.92 23.80 -2.77
C PHE A 15 -3.40 24.01 -2.60
N ILE A 16 -2.63 24.07 -3.71
CA ILE A 16 -1.16 24.26 -3.68
C ILE A 16 -0.76 25.60 -4.33
N GLU A 17 -1.67 26.52 -4.56
CA GLU A 17 -1.35 27.81 -5.20
C GLU A 17 -0.20 28.61 -4.52
N ASN A 18 0.18 28.24 -3.30
CA ASN A 18 1.32 28.81 -2.56
C ASN A 18 2.19 27.74 -1.89
N GLY A 19 2.00 26.47 -2.18
CA GLY A 19 2.75 25.34 -1.59
C GLY A 19 3.99 24.99 -2.41
N ARG A 20 4.92 24.30 -1.74
CA ARG A 20 6.07 23.68 -2.39
C ARG A 20 5.64 22.33 -2.96
N ASP A 21 6.16 21.94 -4.11
CA ASP A 21 5.99 20.58 -4.60
C ASP A 21 6.66 19.58 -3.64
N ALA A 22 5.98 18.47 -3.40
CA ALA A 22 6.53 17.32 -2.68
C ALA A 22 6.88 16.24 -3.71
N TRP A 23 8.18 16.01 -3.88
CA TRP A 23 8.71 15.07 -4.86
C TRP A 23 8.95 13.71 -4.25
N ILE A 24 8.47 12.66 -4.90
CA ILE A 24 8.95 11.30 -4.70
C ILE A 24 10.28 11.18 -5.43
N VAL A 25 11.35 10.93 -4.69
CA VAL A 25 12.69 10.76 -5.26
C VAL A 25 13.14 9.29 -5.25
N GLU A 26 12.60 8.48 -4.35
CA GLU A 26 12.79 7.02 -4.35
C GLU A 26 11.62 6.30 -3.69
N ALA A 27 11.33 5.07 -4.16
CA ALA A 27 10.33 4.18 -3.58
C ALA A 27 10.78 2.72 -3.73
N LEU A 28 10.95 2.02 -2.59
CA LEU A 28 11.48 0.66 -2.54
C LEU A 28 10.68 -0.21 -1.56
N ARG A 29 10.75 -1.53 -1.76
CA ARG A 29 10.09 -2.52 -0.91
C ARG A 29 10.87 -3.80 -0.74
N THR A 30 10.65 -4.50 0.35
CA THR A 30 11.09 -5.89 0.49
C THR A 30 10.25 -6.82 -0.39
N PRO A 31 10.67 -8.06 -0.66
CA PRO A 31 9.73 -9.13 -1.00
C PRO A 31 8.64 -9.24 0.07
N MET A 32 7.44 -9.69 -0.30
CA MET A 32 6.40 -10.03 0.66
C MET A 32 6.54 -11.51 1.02
N GLY A 33 6.86 -11.79 2.28
CA GLY A 33 7.00 -13.14 2.82
C GLY A 33 5.67 -13.67 3.35
N LYS A 34 5.42 -14.97 3.27
CA LYS A 34 4.27 -15.61 3.95
C LYS A 34 4.45 -15.54 5.45
N SER A 35 3.43 -15.12 6.16
CA SER A 35 3.36 -15.24 7.62
C SER A 35 3.10 -16.69 8.03
N HIS A 36 4.15 -17.49 8.00
CA HIS A 36 4.08 -18.91 8.33
C HIS A 36 5.29 -19.31 9.17
N PRO A 37 5.09 -19.96 10.34
CA PRO A 37 6.16 -20.22 11.31
C PRO A 37 7.28 -21.12 10.79
N GLU A 38 7.00 -21.98 9.80
CA GLU A 38 8.00 -22.89 9.22
C GLU A 38 8.44 -22.52 7.81
N LYS A 39 7.53 -21.92 7.00
CA LYS A 39 7.72 -21.71 5.56
C LYS A 39 7.91 -20.23 5.19
N GLY A 40 7.63 -19.30 6.12
CA GLY A 40 7.80 -17.88 5.90
C GLY A 40 9.27 -17.53 5.70
N TRP A 41 9.58 -16.72 4.69
CA TRP A 41 10.95 -16.27 4.47
C TRP A 41 11.46 -15.41 5.64
N PHE A 42 10.56 -14.64 6.25
CA PHE A 42 10.90 -13.72 7.34
C PHE A 42 10.64 -14.28 8.75
N ARG A 43 10.33 -15.58 8.90
CA ARG A 43 9.99 -16.19 10.20
C ARG A 43 11.04 -16.01 11.30
N ASP A 44 12.29 -15.77 10.92
CA ASP A 44 13.41 -15.59 11.86
C ASP A 44 13.95 -14.13 11.81
N VAL A 45 13.23 -13.21 11.11
CA VAL A 45 13.66 -11.82 10.91
C VAL A 45 12.82 -10.90 11.78
N HIS A 46 13.47 -10.10 12.61
CA HIS A 46 12.78 -9.12 13.44
C HIS A 46 12.18 -7.99 12.57
N PRO A 47 10.94 -7.50 12.82
CA PRO A 47 10.34 -6.44 12.01
C PRO A 47 11.15 -5.14 11.94
N ASN A 48 11.97 -4.82 12.96
CA ASN A 48 12.93 -3.72 12.86
C ASN A 48 13.95 -3.91 11.74
N GLU A 49 14.39 -5.16 11.47
CA GLU A 49 15.36 -5.44 10.41
C GLU A 49 14.72 -5.24 9.04
N LEU A 50 13.45 -5.64 8.87
CA LEU A 50 12.72 -5.40 7.60
C LEU A 50 12.67 -3.91 7.28
N LEU A 51 12.25 -3.10 8.24
CA LEU A 51 12.14 -1.65 8.06
C LEU A 51 13.52 -0.98 7.98
N GLY A 52 14.48 -1.39 8.82
CA GLY A 52 15.84 -0.87 8.81
C GLY A 52 16.53 -1.11 7.47
N ARG A 53 16.31 -2.27 6.84
CA ARG A 53 16.83 -2.56 5.50
C ARG A 53 16.21 -1.62 4.45
N VAL A 54 14.94 -1.32 4.55
CA VAL A 54 14.29 -0.35 3.64
C VAL A 54 14.93 1.03 3.79
N TYR A 55 15.20 1.50 5.01
CA TYR A 55 15.89 2.76 5.24
C TYR A 55 17.28 2.76 4.60
N THR A 56 18.06 1.68 4.81
CA THR A 56 19.41 1.56 4.25
C THR A 56 19.38 1.66 2.72
N GLU A 57 18.53 0.89 2.06
CA GLU A 57 18.45 0.87 0.60
C GLU A 57 17.95 2.22 0.03
N LEU A 58 17.03 2.89 0.72
CA LEU A 58 16.56 4.23 0.33
C LEU A 58 17.69 5.26 0.41
N LEU A 59 18.50 5.22 1.47
CA LEU A 59 19.66 6.10 1.64
C LEU A 59 20.75 5.79 0.61
N GLU A 60 21.07 4.52 0.39
CA GLU A 60 22.07 4.09 -0.59
C GLU A 60 21.67 4.46 -2.02
N SER A 61 20.41 4.24 -2.39
CA SER A 61 19.92 4.53 -3.74
C SER A 61 19.84 6.03 -4.06
N THR A 62 19.58 6.85 -3.06
CA THR A 62 19.50 8.32 -3.21
C THR A 62 20.85 9.02 -2.98
N GLY A 63 21.78 8.36 -2.31
CA GLY A 63 23.05 8.97 -1.87
C GLY A 63 22.88 9.98 -0.72
N LEU A 64 21.70 10.05 -0.10
CA LEU A 64 21.46 10.94 1.04
C LEU A 64 22.23 10.45 2.28
N ALA A 65 22.89 11.37 2.96
CA ALA A 65 23.42 11.07 4.28
C ALA A 65 22.26 10.90 5.28
N PRO A 66 22.35 9.95 6.24
CA PRO A 66 21.30 9.77 7.24
C PRO A 66 20.94 11.03 8.03
N THR A 67 21.89 11.95 8.19
CA THR A 67 21.71 13.25 8.86
C THR A 67 20.85 14.25 8.08
N GLU A 68 20.60 14.00 6.78
CA GLU A 68 19.75 14.85 5.96
C GLU A 68 18.26 14.49 6.07
N ILE A 69 17.96 13.36 6.73
CA ILE A 69 16.57 12.97 6.99
C ILE A 69 16.06 13.76 8.21
N GLU A 70 14.94 14.45 8.05
CA GLU A 70 14.38 15.32 9.08
C GLU A 70 13.24 14.67 9.86
N ASP A 71 12.54 13.68 9.27
CA ASP A 71 11.53 12.87 9.99
C ASP A 71 11.31 11.52 9.31
N LEU A 72 10.79 10.56 10.09
CA LEU A 72 10.34 9.25 9.64
C LEU A 72 8.85 9.09 9.98
N VAL A 73 8.01 8.90 8.98
CA VAL A 73 6.57 8.68 9.17
C VAL A 73 6.22 7.29 8.69
N VAL A 74 5.80 6.40 9.59
CA VAL A 74 5.69 4.96 9.29
C VAL A 74 4.34 4.40 9.69
N GLY A 75 3.71 3.67 8.78
CA GLY A 75 2.51 2.88 9.04
C GLY A 75 2.85 1.55 9.73
N CYS A 76 2.12 1.25 10.81
CA CYS A 76 2.12 -0.06 11.46
C CYS A 76 0.77 -0.24 12.16
N THR A 77 0.03 -1.31 11.83
CA THR A 77 -1.36 -1.47 12.31
C THR A 77 -1.47 -2.27 13.60
N ALA A 78 -0.45 -3.04 13.92
CA ALA A 78 -0.36 -3.82 15.15
C ALA A 78 0.90 -3.43 15.96
N PRO A 79 0.95 -2.21 16.56
CA PRO A 79 2.11 -1.73 17.30
C PRO A 79 2.24 -2.41 18.67
N PHE A 80 2.24 -3.75 18.68
CA PHE A 80 2.34 -4.61 19.84
C PHE A 80 3.60 -5.47 19.77
N GLY A 81 4.03 -6.03 20.90
CA GLY A 81 5.19 -6.92 20.97
C GLY A 81 6.41 -6.32 20.28
N GLU A 82 6.97 -7.00 19.31
CA GLU A 82 8.15 -6.58 18.55
C GLU A 82 7.91 -5.31 17.71
N GLN A 83 6.67 -4.98 17.39
CA GLN A 83 6.29 -3.77 16.65
C GLN A 83 5.95 -2.58 17.56
N SER A 84 6.08 -2.74 18.88
CA SER A 84 5.74 -1.72 19.87
C SER A 84 6.81 -0.63 20.02
N ARG A 85 6.50 0.39 20.85
CA ARG A 85 7.43 1.44 21.26
C ARG A 85 8.08 2.19 20.09
N ASN A 86 7.28 2.56 19.09
CA ASN A 86 7.72 3.31 17.92
C ASN A 86 8.72 2.52 17.08
N ILE A 87 8.22 1.50 16.36
CA ILE A 87 9.04 0.66 15.47
C ILE A 87 9.82 1.47 14.44
N ALA A 88 9.28 2.59 13.96
CA ALA A 88 9.97 3.48 13.02
C ALA A 88 11.31 3.96 13.61
N ARG A 89 11.27 4.41 14.85
CA ARG A 89 12.45 4.87 15.60
C ARG A 89 13.40 3.72 15.92
N ASN A 90 12.85 2.60 16.38
CA ASN A 90 13.64 1.44 16.78
C ASN A 90 14.41 0.85 15.58
N ALA A 91 13.79 0.74 14.42
CA ALA A 91 14.43 0.27 13.19
C ALA A 91 15.56 1.19 12.73
N TRP A 92 15.36 2.51 12.83
CA TRP A 92 16.38 3.51 12.51
C TRP A 92 17.61 3.41 13.41
N LEU A 93 17.39 3.33 14.72
CA LEU A 93 18.46 3.18 15.70
C LEU A 93 19.18 1.84 15.58
N GLN A 94 18.45 0.74 15.32
CA GLN A 94 19.03 -0.59 15.13
C GLN A 94 19.91 -0.64 13.86
N ALA A 95 19.56 0.12 12.82
CA ALA A 95 20.39 0.28 11.62
C ALA A 95 21.66 1.12 11.87
N GLY A 96 21.84 1.66 13.06
CA GLY A 96 23.02 2.44 13.46
C GLY A 96 23.00 3.89 13.01
N TYR A 97 21.84 4.43 12.68
CA TYR A 97 21.67 5.80 12.19
C TYR A 97 21.56 6.84 13.31
N PRO A 98 21.77 8.14 12.98
CA PRO A 98 21.82 9.21 13.97
C PRO A 98 20.56 9.32 14.83
N PRO A 99 20.74 9.47 16.17
CA PRO A 99 19.60 9.56 17.10
C PRO A 99 18.85 10.90 17.03
N GLU A 100 19.34 11.86 16.29
CA GLU A 100 18.73 13.18 16.08
C GLU A 100 17.49 13.12 15.18
N VAL A 101 17.37 12.10 14.31
CA VAL A 101 16.24 11.96 13.40
C VAL A 101 15.00 11.45 14.15
N PRO A 102 13.93 12.23 14.25
CA PRO A 102 12.69 11.82 14.91
C PRO A 102 11.93 10.77 14.11
N ALA A 103 10.91 10.18 14.71
CA ALA A 103 10.06 9.24 14.03
C ALA A 103 8.65 9.18 14.61
N THR A 104 7.67 8.95 13.78
CA THR A 104 6.27 8.75 14.16
C THR A 104 5.74 7.43 13.57
N VAL A 105 4.91 6.73 14.34
CA VAL A 105 4.13 5.57 13.88
C VAL A 105 2.66 5.95 13.86
N LEU A 106 1.96 5.56 12.80
CA LEU A 106 0.53 5.81 12.66
C LEU A 106 -0.24 4.53 12.28
N ASP A 107 -1.49 4.47 12.71
CA ASP A 107 -2.47 3.45 12.35
C ASP A 107 -3.66 4.10 11.63
N ARG A 108 -3.82 3.81 10.37
CA ARG A 108 -5.04 3.98 9.56
C ARG A 108 -5.42 2.65 8.91
N ARG A 109 -5.26 1.57 9.63
CA ARG A 109 -5.45 0.22 9.14
C ARG A 109 -4.67 -0.01 7.84
N CYS A 110 -5.27 -0.63 6.82
CA CYS A 110 -4.60 -0.90 5.55
C CYS A 110 -4.01 0.38 4.90
N GLY A 111 -4.60 1.55 5.11
CA GLY A 111 -4.15 2.84 4.59
C GLY A 111 -2.99 3.49 5.35
N SER A 112 -2.39 2.83 6.33
CA SER A 112 -1.36 3.44 7.20
C SER A 112 -0.15 3.93 6.41
N ALA A 113 0.50 3.11 5.60
CA ALA A 113 1.66 3.56 4.83
C ALA A 113 1.30 4.57 3.74
N GLN A 114 0.13 4.49 3.12
CA GLN A 114 -0.31 5.54 2.19
C GLN A 114 -0.50 6.87 2.92
N THR A 115 -1.11 6.85 4.11
CA THR A 115 -1.23 8.03 4.96
C THR A 115 0.13 8.57 5.40
N ALA A 116 1.11 7.69 5.65
CA ALA A 116 2.48 8.13 5.96
C ALA A 116 3.07 8.94 4.79
N VAL A 117 2.89 8.49 3.54
CA VAL A 117 3.29 9.25 2.34
C VAL A 117 2.52 10.56 2.23
N GLU A 118 1.20 10.54 2.48
CA GLU A 118 0.36 11.74 2.47
C GLU A 118 0.80 12.78 3.51
N MET A 119 1.16 12.33 4.72
CA MET A 119 1.67 13.20 5.78
C MET A 119 3.06 13.75 5.44
N ALA A 120 3.96 12.91 4.94
CA ALA A 120 5.30 13.34 4.50
C ALA A 120 5.20 14.38 3.38
N ALA A 121 4.33 14.18 2.40
CA ALA A 121 4.05 15.18 1.37
C ALA A 121 3.55 16.50 1.97
N GLY A 122 2.65 16.43 2.97
CA GLY A 122 2.18 17.61 3.69
C GLY A 122 3.29 18.34 4.45
N LEU A 123 4.19 17.62 5.13
CA LEU A 123 5.33 18.19 5.85
C LEU A 123 6.30 18.89 4.89
N VAL A 124 6.57 18.29 3.72
CA VAL A 124 7.42 18.91 2.68
C VAL A 124 6.73 20.11 2.05
N SER A 125 5.48 20.00 1.65
CA SER A 125 4.74 21.09 1.00
C SER A 125 4.52 22.29 1.91
N SER A 126 4.33 22.08 3.22
CA SER A 126 4.22 23.17 4.21
C SER A 126 5.56 23.86 4.50
N GLY A 127 6.68 23.26 4.09
CA GLY A 127 8.02 23.75 4.42
C GLY A 127 8.45 23.46 5.86
N THR A 128 7.77 22.56 6.54
CA THR A 128 8.18 22.06 7.87
C THR A 128 9.46 21.24 7.77
N HIS A 129 9.58 20.43 6.73
CA HIS A 129 10.74 19.58 6.42
C HIS A 129 11.10 19.66 4.94
N ASP A 130 12.37 19.41 4.64
CA ASP A 130 12.87 19.32 3.27
C ASP A 130 13.02 17.88 2.79
N VAL A 131 13.34 16.92 3.69
CA VAL A 131 13.48 15.50 3.37
C VAL A 131 12.82 14.63 4.44
N VAL A 132 11.87 13.79 4.02
CA VAL A 132 11.14 12.87 4.91
C VAL A 132 11.14 11.47 4.31
N ILE A 133 11.39 10.45 5.11
CA ILE A 133 11.12 9.06 4.72
C ILE A 133 9.73 8.67 5.24
N ALA A 134 8.84 8.37 4.32
CA ALA A 134 7.56 7.73 4.61
C ALA A 134 7.65 6.23 4.35
N GLY A 135 6.97 5.42 5.14
CA GLY A 135 7.03 3.98 4.93
C GLY A 135 5.97 3.22 5.70
N GLY A 136 6.17 1.92 5.74
CA GLY A 136 5.37 1.02 6.55
C GLY A 136 6.02 -0.33 6.72
N VAL A 137 5.63 -1.01 7.78
CA VAL A 137 6.06 -2.35 8.12
C VAL A 137 4.90 -3.10 8.78
N GLU A 138 4.78 -4.37 8.45
CA GLU A 138 3.95 -5.30 9.22
C GLU A 138 4.56 -6.68 9.16
N HIS A 139 4.71 -7.31 10.31
CA HIS A 139 5.15 -8.69 10.45
C HIS A 139 4.02 -9.51 11.08
N MET A 140 3.11 -9.99 10.23
CA MET A 140 1.89 -10.67 10.69
C MET A 140 2.14 -12.10 11.16
N GLY A 141 3.35 -12.64 10.90
CA GLY A 141 3.82 -13.92 11.43
C GLY A 141 4.22 -13.84 12.91
N HIS A 142 4.83 -12.75 13.35
CA HIS A 142 5.24 -12.52 14.74
C HIS A 142 4.16 -11.80 15.54
N VAL A 143 3.45 -10.86 14.92
CA VAL A 143 2.34 -10.11 15.52
C VAL A 143 1.07 -10.35 14.70
N PRO A 144 0.32 -11.43 14.99
CA PRO A 144 -0.86 -11.83 14.23
C PRO A 144 -1.97 -10.77 14.22
N MET A 145 -2.77 -10.76 13.16
CA MET A 145 -3.91 -9.84 12.99
C MET A 145 -4.92 -9.87 14.14
N ASN A 146 -5.06 -10.99 14.85
CA ASN A 146 -5.96 -11.11 16.01
C ASN A 146 -5.33 -10.61 17.32
N SER A 147 -4.07 -10.16 17.33
CA SER A 147 -3.41 -9.62 18.54
C SER A 147 -4.23 -8.54 19.25
N PRO A 148 -4.92 -7.60 18.57
CA PRO A 148 -5.80 -6.65 19.26
C PRO A 148 -6.90 -7.31 20.11
N ALA A 149 -7.52 -8.38 19.59
CA ALA A 149 -8.55 -9.12 20.33
C ALA A 149 -7.98 -9.85 21.56
N GLU A 150 -6.76 -10.39 21.47
CA GLU A 150 -6.10 -11.00 22.62
C GLU A 150 -5.71 -9.96 23.67
N ILE A 151 -5.26 -8.80 23.26
CA ILE A 151 -4.92 -7.68 24.14
C ILE A 151 -6.16 -7.09 24.82
N SER A 152 -7.29 -7.04 24.12
CA SER A 152 -8.57 -6.56 24.68
C SER A 152 -9.02 -7.40 25.86
N LYS A 153 -8.72 -8.69 25.90
CA LYS A 153 -9.00 -9.55 27.07
C LYS A 153 -8.26 -9.11 28.35
N LEU A 154 -7.11 -8.43 28.18
CA LEU A 154 -6.27 -7.98 29.29
C LEU A 154 -6.55 -6.53 29.69
N TYR A 155 -6.85 -5.67 28.73
CA TYR A 155 -6.89 -4.22 28.93
C TYR A 155 -8.24 -3.58 28.60
N GLY A 156 -9.24 -4.37 28.21
CA GLY A 156 -10.59 -3.89 27.90
C GLY A 156 -10.90 -3.80 26.42
N GLU A 157 -12.19 -3.78 26.13
CA GLU A 157 -12.72 -3.77 24.78
C GLU A 157 -12.62 -2.38 24.13
N PRO A 158 -12.23 -2.28 22.83
CA PRO A 158 -12.11 -1.00 22.14
C PRO A 158 -13.46 -0.36 21.82
N TRP A 159 -14.54 -1.14 21.82
CA TRP A 159 -15.89 -0.67 21.48
C TRP A 159 -16.79 -0.72 22.70
N PRO A 160 -17.08 0.43 23.36
CA PRO A 160 -18.02 0.48 24.46
C PRO A 160 -19.44 0.15 24.01
N GLU A 161 -20.32 -0.13 24.98
CA GLU A 161 -21.70 -0.56 24.71
C GLU A 161 -22.47 0.47 23.87
N GLU A 162 -22.29 1.76 24.14
CA GLU A 162 -22.92 2.86 23.42
C GLU A 162 -22.54 2.88 21.93
N LEU A 163 -21.28 2.57 21.60
CA LEU A 163 -20.82 2.48 20.22
C LEU A 163 -21.37 1.23 19.51
N ARG A 164 -21.42 0.11 20.21
CA ARG A 164 -22.04 -1.14 19.69
C ARG A 164 -23.54 -1.01 19.49
N ALA A 165 -24.21 -0.15 20.27
CA ALA A 165 -25.64 0.14 20.07
C ALA A 165 -25.92 0.95 18.80
N LEU A 166 -24.92 1.68 18.28
CA LEU A 166 -25.03 2.46 17.05
C LEU A 166 -24.67 1.66 15.78
N TYR A 167 -23.73 0.71 15.89
CA TYR A 167 -23.22 -0.03 14.76
C TYR A 167 -23.01 -1.51 15.10
N ASP A 168 -23.54 -2.38 14.26
CA ASP A 168 -23.29 -3.83 14.33
C ASP A 168 -21.99 -4.14 13.58
N PHE A 169 -20.86 -3.90 14.26
CA PHE A 169 -19.52 -4.11 13.67
C PHE A 169 -19.29 -5.56 13.26
N VAL A 170 -18.86 -5.74 12.03
CA VAL A 170 -18.59 -7.06 11.45
C VAL A 170 -17.10 -7.23 11.14
N PRO A 171 -16.58 -8.46 11.05
CA PRO A 171 -15.25 -8.73 10.52
C PRO A 171 -15.11 -8.24 9.07
N GLN A 172 -13.88 -7.91 8.64
CA GLN A 172 -13.63 -7.40 7.27
C GLN A 172 -14.10 -8.35 6.16
N GLY A 173 -13.97 -9.66 6.37
CA GLY A 173 -14.44 -10.64 5.40
C GLY A 173 -15.97 -10.67 5.28
N GLU A 174 -16.68 -10.44 6.37
CA GLU A 174 -18.13 -10.24 6.35
C GLU A 174 -18.51 -8.97 5.57
N SER A 175 -17.78 -7.87 5.77
CA SER A 175 -17.94 -6.66 4.95
C SER A 175 -17.69 -6.94 3.46
N ALA A 176 -16.71 -7.78 3.12
CA ALA A 176 -16.45 -8.19 1.74
C ALA A 176 -17.61 -9.01 1.13
N GLU A 177 -18.28 -9.85 1.94
CA GLU A 177 -19.50 -10.57 1.55
C GLU A 177 -20.67 -9.59 1.32
N LEU A 178 -20.85 -8.62 2.22
CA LEU A 178 -21.88 -7.58 2.06
C LEU A 178 -21.68 -6.74 0.78
N ILE A 179 -20.42 -6.48 0.41
CA ILE A 179 -20.08 -5.84 -0.86
C ILE A 179 -20.48 -6.75 -2.02
N ALA A 180 -20.15 -8.04 -1.97
CA ALA A 180 -20.52 -8.97 -3.01
C ALA A 180 -22.04 -9.07 -3.18
N ASP A 181 -22.80 -9.05 -2.07
CA ASP A 181 -24.26 -9.00 -2.09
C ASP A 181 -24.78 -7.72 -2.74
N ARG A 182 -24.30 -6.56 -2.31
CA ARG A 182 -24.78 -5.25 -2.74
C ARG A 182 -24.56 -4.98 -4.23
N TRP A 183 -23.43 -5.39 -4.78
CA TRP A 183 -23.08 -5.21 -6.18
C TRP A 183 -23.35 -6.43 -7.06
N GLY A 184 -23.97 -7.48 -6.50
CA GLY A 184 -24.31 -8.71 -7.24
C GLY A 184 -23.07 -9.46 -7.78
N ILE A 185 -21.94 -9.35 -7.09
CA ILE A 185 -20.69 -9.97 -7.51
C ILE A 185 -20.73 -11.44 -7.19
N THR A 186 -20.48 -12.29 -8.20
CA THR A 186 -20.52 -13.75 -8.04
C THR A 186 -19.19 -14.30 -7.55
N ARG A 187 -19.20 -15.52 -7.03
CA ARG A 187 -18.01 -16.28 -6.67
C ARG A 187 -17.08 -16.46 -7.87
N GLU A 188 -17.63 -16.78 -9.04
CA GLU A 188 -16.87 -16.96 -10.27
C GLU A 188 -16.14 -15.70 -10.69
N GLN A 189 -16.80 -14.55 -10.69
CA GLN A 189 -16.14 -13.25 -10.98
C GLN A 189 -14.97 -12.95 -10.04
N MET A 190 -15.11 -13.30 -8.76
CA MET A 190 -14.04 -13.10 -7.78
C MET A 190 -12.86 -14.08 -7.99
N ASP A 191 -13.15 -15.32 -8.38
CA ASP A 191 -12.12 -16.30 -8.70
C ASP A 191 -11.39 -15.93 -10.02
N GLU A 192 -12.11 -15.46 -11.05
CA GLU A 192 -11.52 -14.93 -12.29
C GLU A 192 -10.58 -13.75 -12.01
N PHE A 193 -11.00 -12.84 -11.12
CA PHE A 193 -10.16 -11.73 -10.70
C PHE A 193 -8.87 -12.21 -10.03
N ALA A 194 -8.97 -13.19 -9.13
CA ALA A 194 -7.82 -13.76 -8.43
C ALA A 194 -6.86 -14.48 -9.39
N VAL A 195 -7.38 -15.24 -10.36
CA VAL A 195 -6.56 -15.85 -11.44
C VAL A 195 -5.81 -14.79 -12.21
N ARG A 196 -6.48 -13.70 -12.60
CA ARG A 196 -5.86 -12.57 -13.31
C ARG A 196 -4.75 -11.92 -12.48
N SER A 197 -4.98 -11.67 -11.18
CA SER A 197 -3.97 -11.09 -10.30
C SER A 197 -2.71 -11.96 -10.24
N HIS A 198 -2.84 -13.27 -10.04
CA HIS A 198 -1.71 -14.19 -10.00
C HIS A 198 -1.01 -14.32 -11.36
N ALA A 199 -1.74 -14.36 -12.46
CA ALA A 199 -1.18 -14.43 -13.81
C ALA A 199 -0.34 -13.19 -14.14
N ARG A 200 -0.86 -12.00 -13.86
CA ARG A 200 -0.15 -10.72 -14.03
C ARG A 200 1.11 -10.64 -13.17
N ALA A 201 1.02 -11.10 -11.91
CA ALA A 201 2.17 -11.11 -11.01
C ALA A 201 3.27 -12.07 -11.50
N ALA A 202 2.90 -13.26 -11.95
CA ALA A 202 3.86 -14.23 -12.51
C ALA A 202 4.55 -13.68 -13.77
N GLU A 203 3.78 -13.10 -14.71
CA GLU A 203 4.34 -12.45 -15.88
C GLU A 203 5.27 -11.28 -15.53
N ALA A 204 4.91 -10.48 -14.52
CA ALA A 204 5.75 -9.38 -14.06
C ALA A 204 7.09 -9.87 -13.48
N VAL A 205 7.09 -10.99 -12.73
CA VAL A 205 8.32 -11.64 -12.25
C VAL A 205 9.18 -12.11 -13.41
N ASP A 206 8.61 -12.86 -14.35
CA ASP A 206 9.32 -13.42 -15.49
C ASP A 206 9.92 -12.32 -16.39
N ALA A 207 9.19 -11.23 -16.57
CA ALA A 207 9.64 -10.05 -17.32
C ALA A 207 10.58 -9.12 -16.51
N GLY A 208 10.82 -9.41 -15.22
CA GLY A 208 11.69 -8.62 -14.34
C GLY A 208 11.16 -7.22 -14.03
N ARG A 209 9.83 -7.00 -14.08
CA ARG A 209 9.21 -5.69 -13.88
C ARG A 209 9.38 -5.15 -12.47
N PHE A 210 9.52 -6.04 -11.46
CA PHE A 210 9.71 -5.63 -10.06
C PHE A 210 11.15 -5.24 -9.70
N LYS A 211 12.13 -5.41 -10.60
CA LYS A 211 13.55 -5.17 -10.28
C LYS A 211 13.86 -3.76 -9.80
N ARG A 212 13.10 -2.76 -10.27
CA ARG A 212 13.35 -1.34 -9.94
C ARG A 212 12.87 -0.95 -8.53
N GLU A 213 11.92 -1.71 -7.98
CA GLU A 213 11.29 -1.43 -6.69
C GLU A 213 11.73 -2.41 -5.59
N MET A 214 12.28 -3.58 -5.96
CA MET A 214 12.53 -4.70 -5.07
C MET A 214 13.90 -4.63 -4.42
N ILE A 215 13.94 -4.68 -3.11
CA ILE A 215 15.12 -4.90 -2.31
C ILE A 215 15.32 -6.42 -2.18
N PRO A 216 16.31 -7.02 -2.86
CA PRO A 216 16.54 -8.46 -2.70
C PRO A 216 16.91 -8.80 -1.26
N TRP A 217 16.36 -9.91 -0.76
CA TRP A 217 16.58 -10.35 0.61
C TRP A 217 17.27 -11.72 0.65
N GLU A 218 18.30 -11.85 1.48
CA GLU A 218 18.95 -13.12 1.73
C GLU A 218 18.51 -13.67 3.08
N THR A 219 17.87 -14.83 3.08
CA THR A 219 17.49 -15.54 4.29
C THR A 219 17.57 -17.05 4.05
N GLN A 220 17.92 -17.81 5.09
CA GLN A 220 18.01 -19.27 5.04
C GLN A 220 18.96 -19.80 3.95
N GLY A 221 19.96 -18.99 3.56
CA GLY A 221 20.92 -19.34 2.51
C GLY A 221 20.40 -19.17 1.08
N GLU A 222 19.23 -18.56 0.91
CA GLU A 222 18.61 -18.29 -0.38
C GLU A 222 18.40 -16.78 -0.58
N ARG A 223 18.50 -16.33 -1.83
CA ARG A 223 18.22 -14.95 -2.22
C ARG A 223 16.83 -14.85 -2.83
N HIS A 224 15.98 -14.02 -2.24
CA HIS A 224 14.61 -13.76 -2.66
C HIS A 224 14.52 -12.40 -3.34
N ALA A 225 14.06 -12.38 -4.59
CA ALA A 225 13.86 -11.18 -5.40
C ALA A 225 12.47 -11.16 -6.07
N SER A 226 11.52 -11.88 -5.49
CA SER A 226 10.11 -11.93 -5.87
C SER A 226 9.26 -12.14 -4.63
N ASP A 227 7.94 -11.98 -4.73
CA ASP A 227 7.03 -12.19 -3.61
C ASP A 227 6.71 -13.67 -3.42
N GLN A 228 6.77 -14.14 -2.17
CA GLN A 228 6.58 -15.57 -1.82
C GLN A 228 5.15 -16.07 -2.05
N THR A 229 4.20 -15.16 -2.13
CA THR A 229 2.77 -15.48 -2.18
C THR A 229 2.24 -15.73 -3.59
N ILE A 230 3.00 -15.39 -4.62
CA ILE A 230 2.63 -15.60 -6.03
C ILE A 230 2.46 -17.10 -6.32
N ARG A 231 1.37 -17.44 -7.00
CA ARG A 231 1.03 -18.81 -7.40
C ARG A 231 0.78 -18.88 -8.91
N PRO A 232 1.81 -19.07 -9.74
CA PRO A 232 1.69 -19.03 -11.21
C PRO A 232 0.68 -20.03 -11.80
N GLY A 233 0.43 -21.16 -11.10
CA GLY A 233 -0.52 -22.19 -11.52
C GLY A 233 -1.97 -21.99 -11.06
N THR A 234 -2.32 -20.80 -10.55
CA THR A 234 -3.70 -20.53 -10.12
C THR A 234 -4.66 -20.58 -11.31
N SER A 235 -5.74 -21.36 -11.18
CA SER A 235 -6.77 -21.52 -12.20
C SER A 235 -8.16 -21.56 -11.55
N LEU A 236 -9.22 -21.36 -12.35
CA LEU A 236 -10.60 -21.49 -11.86
C LEU A 236 -10.85 -22.86 -11.23
N ASP A 237 -10.34 -23.92 -11.84
CA ASP A 237 -10.46 -25.29 -11.29
C ASP A 237 -9.84 -25.40 -9.90
N SER A 238 -8.65 -24.82 -9.71
CA SER A 238 -7.95 -24.85 -8.41
C SER A 238 -8.67 -24.01 -7.35
N LEU A 239 -9.38 -22.94 -7.73
CA LEU A 239 -10.12 -22.07 -6.82
C LEU A 239 -11.52 -22.58 -6.52
N SER A 240 -12.18 -23.25 -7.46
CA SER A 240 -13.57 -23.72 -7.34
C SER A 240 -13.79 -24.65 -6.12
N GLY A 241 -12.78 -25.46 -5.77
CA GLY A 241 -12.80 -26.35 -4.62
C GLY A 241 -12.56 -25.68 -3.26
N LEU A 242 -12.25 -24.38 -3.21
CA LEU A 242 -11.99 -23.68 -1.96
C LEU A 242 -13.29 -23.42 -1.20
N LYS A 243 -13.25 -23.67 0.12
CA LYS A 243 -14.37 -23.37 1.02
C LYS A 243 -14.48 -21.87 1.25
N THR A 244 -15.70 -21.41 1.46
CA THR A 244 -15.98 -20.07 1.97
C THR A 244 -15.43 -19.89 3.39
N VAL A 245 -14.98 -18.68 3.73
CA VAL A 245 -14.24 -18.43 4.98
C VAL A 245 -15.10 -17.72 6.03
N PHE A 246 -15.98 -16.82 5.61
CA PHE A 246 -16.68 -15.91 6.52
C PHE A 246 -18.14 -16.25 6.73
N ARG A 247 -18.80 -16.82 5.72
CA ARG A 247 -20.18 -17.32 5.76
C ARG A 247 -20.23 -18.74 5.20
N GLU A 248 -21.11 -19.58 5.72
CA GLU A 248 -21.33 -20.94 5.21
C GLU A 248 -21.84 -20.94 3.76
N ASP A 249 -22.77 -20.03 3.47
CA ASP A 249 -23.35 -19.77 2.14
C ASP A 249 -22.70 -18.56 1.42
N GLY A 250 -21.51 -18.17 1.85
CA GLY A 250 -20.76 -17.03 1.32
C GLY A 250 -20.11 -17.29 -0.04
N ARG A 251 -19.35 -16.30 -0.49
CA ARG A 251 -18.63 -16.33 -1.76
C ARG A 251 -17.11 -16.09 -1.60
N ILE A 252 -16.72 -15.47 -0.48
CA ILE A 252 -15.32 -15.13 -0.22
C ILE A 252 -14.54 -16.36 0.24
N THR A 253 -13.41 -16.62 -0.39
CA THR A 253 -12.50 -17.71 -0.07
C THR A 253 -11.09 -17.21 0.19
N ALA A 254 -10.20 -18.08 0.63
CA ALA A 254 -8.78 -17.78 0.71
C ALA A 254 -8.15 -17.44 -0.66
N GLY A 255 -8.76 -17.88 -1.77
CA GLY A 255 -8.30 -17.57 -3.13
C GLY A 255 -8.68 -16.17 -3.59
N SER A 256 -9.80 -15.62 -3.12
CA SER A 256 -10.30 -14.28 -3.46
C SER A 256 -9.96 -13.21 -2.40
N SER A 257 -9.07 -13.55 -1.47
CA SER A 257 -8.59 -12.70 -0.37
C SER A 257 -7.08 -12.55 -0.44
N SER A 258 -6.57 -11.40 -0.02
CA SER A 258 -5.14 -11.20 0.12
C SER A 258 -4.56 -12.10 1.23
N PRO A 259 -3.40 -12.73 1.02
CA PRO A 259 -2.78 -13.56 2.04
C PRO A 259 -2.17 -12.72 3.16
N ILE A 260 -2.16 -13.28 4.37
CA ILE A 260 -1.42 -12.76 5.52
C ILE A 260 0.08 -12.90 5.22
N CYS A 261 0.83 -11.79 5.34
CA CYS A 261 2.25 -11.78 5.00
C CYS A 261 3.04 -10.72 5.78
N ASP A 262 4.34 -10.77 5.62
CA ASP A 262 5.32 -9.95 6.29
C ASP A 262 6.06 -9.10 5.25
N GLY A 263 6.39 -7.86 5.56
CA GLY A 263 7.14 -7.00 4.66
C GLY A 263 7.21 -5.55 5.10
N ALA A 264 8.06 -4.81 4.43
CA ALA A 264 8.22 -3.37 4.61
C ALA A 264 8.39 -2.67 3.26
N ALA A 265 8.03 -1.40 3.21
CA ALA A 265 8.22 -0.53 2.05
C ALA A 265 8.43 0.92 2.50
N GLY A 266 9.11 1.71 1.67
CA GLY A 266 9.35 3.11 1.98
C GLY A 266 9.48 3.99 0.74
N VAL A 267 9.27 5.27 0.95
CA VAL A 267 9.29 6.34 -0.05
C VAL A 267 10.08 7.52 0.51
N VAL A 268 11.02 8.05 -0.24
CA VAL A 268 11.71 9.30 0.11
C VAL A 268 10.98 10.45 -0.55
N MET A 269 10.54 11.40 0.28
CA MET A 269 9.91 12.66 -0.15
C MET A 269 10.88 13.80 0.05
N ALA A 270 11.00 14.68 -0.95
CA ALA A 270 11.90 15.83 -0.91
C ALA A 270 11.28 17.09 -1.49
N SER A 271 11.70 18.25 -0.96
CA SER A 271 11.40 19.58 -1.52
C SER A 271 12.27 19.88 -2.75
N ASP A 272 11.89 20.88 -3.55
CA ASP A 272 12.75 21.38 -4.63
C ASP A 272 14.14 21.78 -4.14
N ALA A 273 14.21 22.45 -2.99
CA ALA A 273 15.47 22.86 -2.40
C ALA A 273 16.39 21.69 -2.02
N ALA A 274 15.81 20.61 -1.48
CA ALA A 274 16.56 19.39 -1.16
C ALA A 274 16.98 18.65 -2.44
N VAL A 275 16.11 18.59 -3.45
CA VAL A 275 16.43 17.99 -4.76
C VAL A 275 17.65 18.69 -5.38
N GLU A 276 17.66 20.01 -5.40
CA GLU A 276 18.80 20.79 -5.93
C GLU A 276 20.06 20.62 -5.08
N ARG A 277 19.92 20.72 -3.75
CA ARG A 277 21.05 20.64 -2.80
C ARG A 277 21.79 19.29 -2.88
N HIS A 278 21.05 18.22 -3.00
CA HIS A 278 21.59 16.85 -2.97
C HIS A 278 21.68 16.19 -4.35
N GLY A 279 21.28 16.89 -5.43
CA GLY A 279 21.30 16.34 -6.79
C GLY A 279 20.36 15.15 -6.98
N LEU A 280 19.22 15.15 -6.30
CA LEU A 280 18.24 14.05 -6.34
C LEU A 280 17.47 14.04 -7.67
N THR A 281 17.04 12.85 -8.07
CA THR A 281 16.19 12.71 -9.25
C THR A 281 14.71 12.84 -8.86
N LYS A 282 14.01 13.80 -9.45
CA LYS A 282 12.56 13.90 -9.36
C LYS A 282 11.95 12.76 -10.15
N ARG A 283 11.23 11.83 -9.49
CA ARG A 283 10.56 10.71 -10.18
C ARG A 283 9.08 10.98 -10.41
N ALA A 284 8.41 11.49 -9.39
CA ALA A 284 7.03 11.95 -9.45
C ALA A 284 6.75 13.00 -8.39
N ARG A 285 5.69 13.78 -8.57
CA ARG A 285 5.14 14.63 -7.51
C ARG A 285 3.79 14.14 -7.04
N ILE A 286 3.44 14.46 -5.82
CA ILE A 286 2.07 14.30 -5.33
C ILE A 286 1.23 15.43 -5.94
N LEU A 287 0.25 15.07 -6.77
CA LEU A 287 -0.69 16.05 -7.31
C LEU A 287 -1.78 16.40 -6.31
N ASP A 288 -2.39 15.36 -5.72
CA ASP A 288 -3.48 15.52 -4.77
C ASP A 288 -3.66 14.24 -3.96
N GLN A 289 -4.24 14.38 -2.79
CA GLN A 289 -4.45 13.28 -1.87
C GLN A 289 -5.72 13.46 -1.04
N THR A 290 -6.38 12.37 -0.66
CA THR A 290 -7.58 12.44 0.17
C THR A 290 -7.77 11.19 1.00
N THR A 291 -8.40 11.41 2.14
CA THR A 291 -8.93 10.34 2.98
C THR A 291 -10.44 10.56 3.14
N VAL A 292 -11.19 9.48 3.21
CA VAL A 292 -12.64 9.50 3.40
C VAL A 292 -13.07 8.55 4.51
N GLY A 293 -14.18 8.85 5.16
CA GLY A 293 -14.95 7.92 5.98
C GLY A 293 -16.14 7.38 5.20
N VAL A 294 -16.49 6.13 5.43
CA VAL A 294 -17.67 5.45 4.87
C VAL A 294 -18.39 4.66 5.97
N ASP A 295 -19.51 4.04 5.65
CA ASP A 295 -20.25 3.18 6.57
C ASP A 295 -19.32 2.12 7.19
N PRO A 296 -19.22 2.03 8.53
CA PRO A 296 -18.29 1.13 9.22
C PRO A 296 -18.68 -0.35 9.14
N ILE A 297 -19.88 -0.68 8.67
CA ILE A 297 -20.34 -2.07 8.49
C ILE A 297 -19.90 -2.58 7.11
N ILE A 298 -20.26 -1.88 6.04
CA ILE A 298 -19.77 -2.16 4.68
C ILE A 298 -18.43 -1.44 4.42
N MET A 299 -17.56 -1.54 5.36
CA MET A 299 -16.39 -0.69 5.59
C MET A 299 -15.37 -0.59 4.44
N LEU A 300 -15.38 -1.54 3.49
CA LEU A 300 -14.34 -1.62 2.46
C LEU A 300 -14.69 -0.87 1.16
N THR A 301 -15.74 -0.05 1.17
CA THR A 301 -16.18 0.75 0.01
C THR A 301 -15.39 2.06 -0.18
N GLY A 302 -14.48 2.38 0.73
CA GLY A 302 -13.71 3.63 0.76
C GLY A 302 -13.02 4.05 -0.55
N PRO A 303 -12.44 3.14 -1.35
CA PRO A 303 -11.82 3.48 -2.64
C PRO A 303 -12.75 4.20 -3.60
N ILE A 304 -14.05 3.88 -3.59
CA ILE A 304 -15.05 4.48 -4.49
C ILE A 304 -15.15 6.00 -4.24
N PRO A 305 -15.61 6.48 -3.06
CA PRO A 305 -15.72 7.92 -2.84
C PRO A 305 -14.36 8.63 -2.76
N ALA A 306 -13.28 7.96 -2.38
CA ALA A 306 -11.95 8.55 -2.37
C ALA A 306 -11.48 8.88 -3.79
N THR A 307 -11.62 7.96 -4.74
CA THR A 307 -11.29 8.18 -6.16
C THR A 307 -12.20 9.26 -6.74
N GLN A 308 -13.51 9.16 -6.55
CA GLN A 308 -14.46 10.17 -7.05
C GLN A 308 -14.14 11.58 -6.57
N LYS A 309 -13.81 11.73 -5.30
CA LYS A 309 -13.43 13.02 -4.68
C LYS A 309 -12.17 13.63 -5.31
N LEU A 310 -11.13 12.80 -5.58
CA LEU A 310 -9.93 13.28 -6.24
C LEU A 310 -10.20 13.69 -7.68
N LEU A 311 -10.92 12.88 -8.45
CA LEU A 311 -11.27 13.17 -9.83
C LEU A 311 -12.06 14.46 -9.92
N GLN A 312 -13.12 14.61 -9.10
CA GLN A 312 -13.94 15.81 -9.06
C GLN A 312 -13.14 17.06 -8.72
N ARG A 313 -12.27 16.98 -7.69
CA ARG A 313 -11.49 18.12 -7.20
C ARG A 313 -10.46 18.60 -8.22
N ASN A 314 -9.95 17.70 -9.05
CA ASN A 314 -8.97 18.01 -10.09
C ASN A 314 -9.59 18.19 -11.49
N GLY A 315 -10.92 18.18 -11.62
CA GLY A 315 -11.60 18.30 -12.91
C GLY A 315 -11.27 17.17 -13.89
N MET A 316 -10.95 15.98 -13.35
CA MET A 316 -10.55 14.81 -14.11
C MET A 316 -11.68 13.79 -14.22
N THR A 317 -11.59 12.95 -15.21
CA THR A 317 -12.38 11.73 -15.36
C THR A 317 -11.50 10.50 -15.07
N ILE A 318 -12.13 9.33 -14.97
CA ILE A 318 -11.38 8.08 -14.75
C ILE A 318 -10.43 7.76 -15.92
N ASP A 319 -10.77 8.19 -17.13
CA ASP A 319 -10.00 7.95 -18.35
C ASP A 319 -8.71 8.79 -18.42
N ASP A 320 -8.64 9.87 -17.62
CA ASP A 320 -7.44 10.72 -17.55
C ASP A 320 -6.30 10.07 -16.74
N ILE A 321 -6.57 8.98 -16.04
CA ILE A 321 -5.59 8.24 -15.26
C ILE A 321 -4.96 7.16 -16.15
N ASP A 322 -3.63 7.18 -16.26
CA ASP A 322 -2.89 6.24 -17.09
C ASP A 322 -2.74 4.87 -16.42
N LEU A 323 -2.49 4.83 -15.10
CA LEU A 323 -2.32 3.60 -14.32
C LEU A 323 -2.93 3.72 -12.92
N PHE A 324 -3.45 2.60 -12.44
CA PHE A 324 -4.03 2.47 -11.10
C PHE A 324 -3.34 1.36 -10.30
N GLU A 325 -3.06 1.64 -9.05
CA GLU A 325 -2.78 0.63 -8.02
C GLU A 325 -3.88 0.71 -6.96
N ILE A 326 -4.82 -0.22 -6.97
CA ILE A 326 -5.85 -0.40 -5.95
C ILE A 326 -5.53 -1.62 -5.09
N ASN A 327 -5.58 -1.49 -3.77
CA ASN A 327 -5.32 -2.63 -2.90
C ASN A 327 -6.38 -3.72 -3.04
N GLU A 328 -5.94 -4.94 -3.34
CA GLU A 328 -6.79 -6.13 -3.47
C GLU A 328 -6.94 -6.83 -2.11
N ALA A 329 -7.54 -6.16 -1.11
CA ALA A 329 -7.82 -6.83 0.17
C ALA A 329 -8.72 -8.04 -0.04
N PHE A 330 -9.74 -7.88 -0.89
CA PHE A 330 -10.66 -8.90 -1.39
C PHE A 330 -11.03 -8.57 -2.84
N SER A 331 -11.27 -9.59 -3.67
CA SER A 331 -11.70 -9.38 -5.06
C SER A 331 -12.98 -8.54 -5.15
N SER A 332 -13.95 -8.75 -4.25
CA SER A 332 -15.22 -8.02 -4.24
C SER A 332 -15.05 -6.51 -4.10
N VAL A 333 -14.03 -6.06 -3.39
CA VAL A 333 -13.74 -4.62 -3.20
C VAL A 333 -13.35 -3.97 -4.51
N VAL A 334 -12.44 -4.60 -5.27
CA VAL A 334 -11.98 -4.06 -6.55
C VAL A 334 -13.08 -4.14 -7.61
N LEU A 335 -13.83 -5.24 -7.64
CA LEU A 335 -14.95 -5.43 -8.56
C LEU A 335 -16.10 -4.43 -8.32
N ALA A 336 -16.38 -4.09 -7.05
CA ALA A 336 -17.35 -3.04 -6.72
C ALA A 336 -16.85 -1.64 -7.17
N TRP A 337 -15.56 -1.34 -6.97
CA TRP A 337 -14.93 -0.11 -7.44
C TRP A 337 -14.94 -0.03 -8.97
N GLU A 338 -14.68 -1.15 -9.68
CA GLU A 338 -14.77 -1.26 -11.13
C GLU A 338 -16.20 -0.97 -11.64
N GLN A 339 -17.22 -1.56 -11.01
CA GLN A 339 -18.62 -1.34 -11.42
C GLN A 339 -19.07 0.13 -11.28
N GLU A 340 -18.61 0.82 -10.23
CA GLU A 340 -18.97 2.22 -9.96
C GLU A 340 -18.24 3.23 -10.85
N LEU A 341 -16.94 2.99 -11.11
CA LEU A 341 -16.08 3.98 -11.77
C LEU A 341 -15.77 3.64 -13.23
N LYS A 342 -15.91 2.38 -13.61
CA LYS A 342 -15.72 1.84 -14.96
C LYS A 342 -14.36 2.19 -15.59
N PRO A 343 -13.25 1.98 -14.87
CA PRO A 343 -11.92 2.17 -15.43
C PRO A 343 -11.65 1.13 -16.54
N ASP A 344 -10.67 1.42 -17.38
CA ASP A 344 -10.06 0.39 -18.21
C ASP A 344 -9.23 -0.54 -17.31
N MET A 345 -9.69 -1.79 -17.11
CA MET A 345 -9.06 -2.77 -16.24
C MET A 345 -7.69 -3.26 -16.75
N GLU A 346 -7.30 -2.92 -17.99
CA GLU A 346 -5.94 -3.13 -18.48
C GLU A 346 -4.94 -2.09 -17.95
N ARG A 347 -5.42 -1.05 -17.28
CA ARG A 347 -4.62 -0.04 -16.57
C ARG A 347 -4.59 -0.27 -15.05
N VAL A 348 -5.33 -1.25 -14.51
CA VAL A 348 -5.49 -1.50 -13.07
C VAL A 348 -4.66 -2.68 -12.65
N ASN A 349 -3.79 -2.50 -11.64
CA ASN A 349 -2.94 -3.55 -11.05
C ASN A 349 -2.27 -4.41 -12.13
N VAL A 350 -1.60 -3.76 -13.05
CA VAL A 350 -1.09 -4.37 -14.29
C VAL A 350 0.03 -5.41 -14.05
N ASN A 351 0.61 -5.41 -12.86
CA ASN A 351 1.61 -6.37 -12.40
C ASN A 351 1.05 -7.31 -11.31
N GLY A 352 -0.28 -7.48 -11.25
CA GLY A 352 -0.96 -8.15 -10.15
C GLY A 352 -1.05 -7.26 -8.91
N GLY A 353 -1.82 -7.67 -7.92
CA GLY A 353 -2.04 -6.93 -6.69
C GLY A 353 -1.94 -7.78 -5.44
N ALA A 354 -2.51 -7.34 -4.34
CA ALA A 354 -2.31 -7.94 -3.02
C ALA A 354 -2.79 -9.39 -2.90
N ILE A 355 -3.74 -9.84 -3.71
CA ILE A 355 -4.16 -11.25 -3.75
C ILE A 355 -2.99 -12.14 -4.15
N ALA A 356 -2.18 -11.70 -5.12
CA ALA A 356 -1.00 -12.43 -5.57
C ALA A 356 0.25 -12.08 -4.78
N LEU A 357 0.52 -10.77 -4.59
CA LEU A 357 1.77 -10.26 -4.01
C LEU A 357 1.80 -10.31 -2.49
N GLY A 358 0.63 -10.31 -1.83
CA GLY A 358 0.51 -10.23 -0.38
C GLY A 358 0.16 -8.84 0.15
N HIS A 359 -0.31 -8.82 1.41
CA HIS A 359 -0.80 -7.62 2.07
C HIS A 359 -0.28 -7.48 3.51
N PRO A 360 1.01 -7.13 3.71
CA PRO A 360 1.46 -6.68 5.02
C PRO A 360 0.77 -5.34 5.31
N VAL A 361 -0.22 -5.36 6.23
CA VAL A 361 -1.27 -4.32 6.34
C VAL A 361 -0.66 -2.93 6.48
N GLY A 362 0.29 -2.74 7.39
CA GLY A 362 0.93 -1.45 7.64
C GLY A 362 1.89 -0.98 6.55
N ALA A 363 2.36 -1.89 5.65
CA ALA A 363 3.35 -1.57 4.62
C ALA A 363 2.76 -1.37 3.22
N THR A 364 1.57 -1.91 2.97
CA THR A 364 1.02 -2.02 1.62
C THR A 364 0.88 -0.67 0.90
N GLY A 365 0.51 0.40 1.60
CA GLY A 365 0.38 1.71 0.97
C GLY A 365 1.67 2.15 0.25
N SER A 366 2.83 2.09 0.91
CA SER A 366 4.12 2.43 0.29
C SER A 366 4.53 1.43 -0.79
N ARG A 367 4.17 0.13 -0.67
CA ARG A 367 4.36 -0.85 -1.73
C ARG A 367 3.60 -0.47 -3.00
N LEU A 368 2.36 0.01 -2.88
CA LEU A 368 1.58 0.47 -4.04
C LEU A 368 2.27 1.63 -4.76
N PHE A 369 2.84 2.59 -4.03
CA PHE A 369 3.62 3.67 -4.63
C PHE A 369 4.85 3.15 -5.37
N ALA A 370 5.61 2.22 -4.78
CA ALA A 370 6.79 1.66 -5.41
C ALA A 370 6.44 0.94 -6.72
N THR A 371 5.40 0.11 -6.71
CA THR A 371 4.94 -0.63 -7.89
C THR A 371 4.38 0.30 -8.97
N LEU A 372 3.51 1.26 -8.59
CA LEU A 372 2.94 2.22 -9.52
C LEU A 372 4.02 3.06 -10.20
N LEU A 373 4.94 3.63 -9.42
CA LEU A 373 5.99 4.51 -9.93
C LEU A 373 6.94 3.79 -10.90
N ALA A 374 7.40 2.59 -10.53
CA ALA A 374 8.24 1.77 -11.39
C ALA A 374 7.56 1.41 -12.72
N GLU A 375 6.27 1.13 -12.68
CA GLU A 375 5.50 0.81 -13.88
C GLU A 375 5.16 2.03 -14.74
N MET A 376 4.91 3.20 -14.11
CA MET A 376 4.77 4.48 -14.82
C MET A 376 6.04 4.84 -15.59
N GLU A 377 7.21 4.65 -14.97
CA GLU A 377 8.51 4.86 -15.62
C GLU A 377 8.71 3.89 -16.78
N ARG A 378 8.42 2.61 -16.57
CA ARG A 378 8.59 1.56 -17.59
C ARG A 378 7.71 1.78 -18.81
N ARG A 379 6.48 2.28 -18.63
CA ARG A 379 5.51 2.54 -19.72
C ARG A 379 5.58 3.95 -20.30
N ASP A 380 6.39 4.82 -19.69
CA ASP A 380 6.47 6.24 -20.06
C ASP A 380 5.10 6.94 -20.02
N VAL A 381 4.36 6.72 -18.92
CA VAL A 381 3.05 7.35 -18.66
C VAL A 381 3.14 8.36 -17.53
N GLU A 382 2.17 9.28 -17.46
CA GLU A 382 2.29 10.49 -16.64
C GLU A 382 1.48 10.45 -15.35
N ILE A 383 0.22 10.01 -15.38
CA ILE A 383 -0.72 10.13 -14.26
C ILE A 383 -1.03 8.76 -13.65
N GLY A 384 -0.75 8.64 -12.36
CA GLY A 384 -1.05 7.44 -11.60
C GLY A 384 -1.96 7.71 -10.40
N LEU A 385 -2.76 6.73 -10.02
CA LEU A 385 -3.63 6.77 -8.85
C LEU A 385 -3.40 5.56 -7.95
N VAL A 386 -3.09 5.83 -6.68
CA VAL A 386 -3.07 4.82 -5.60
C VAL A 386 -4.34 4.96 -4.78
N THR A 387 -5.06 3.86 -4.52
CA THR A 387 -6.22 3.87 -3.63
C THR A 387 -6.35 2.57 -2.85
N MET A 388 -6.92 2.65 -1.66
CA MET A 388 -7.16 1.46 -0.87
C MET A 388 -8.31 1.62 0.13
N CYS A 389 -8.98 0.50 0.39
CA CYS A 389 -9.91 0.36 1.50
C CYS A 389 -9.15 0.18 2.82
N CYS A 390 -9.73 0.66 3.89
CA CYS A 390 -9.16 0.48 5.22
C CYS A 390 -10.25 -0.01 6.18
N GLY A 391 -9.92 -0.97 7.02
CA GLY A 391 -10.83 -1.45 8.05
C GLY A 391 -11.37 -0.30 8.92
N GLY A 392 -12.59 -0.44 9.43
CA GLY A 392 -13.26 0.60 10.22
C GLY A 392 -13.99 1.64 9.40
N GLY A 393 -14.20 1.43 8.10
CA GLY A 393 -14.97 2.34 7.25
C GLY A 393 -14.17 3.54 6.76
N LEU A 394 -12.95 3.31 6.29
CA LEU A 394 -12.06 4.34 5.77
C LEU A 394 -11.59 4.02 4.35
N GLY A 395 -11.14 5.04 3.63
CA GLY A 395 -10.49 4.90 2.33
C GLY A 395 -9.48 6.01 2.10
N THR A 396 -8.44 5.70 1.35
CA THR A 396 -7.39 6.65 0.95
C THR A 396 -7.25 6.67 -0.56
N ALA A 397 -6.89 7.81 -1.12
CA ALA A 397 -6.52 7.92 -2.53
C ALA A 397 -5.48 9.03 -2.72
N THR A 398 -4.53 8.80 -3.63
CA THR A 398 -3.45 9.73 -3.96
C THR A 398 -3.22 9.74 -5.46
N LEU A 399 -3.21 10.92 -6.05
CA LEU A 399 -2.79 11.17 -7.44
C LEU A 399 -1.32 11.54 -7.47
N ILE A 400 -0.56 10.92 -8.36
CA ILE A 400 0.84 11.26 -8.62
C ILE A 400 1.04 11.60 -10.09
N GLN A 401 1.96 12.49 -10.35
CA GLN A 401 2.40 12.85 -11.70
C GLN A 401 3.90 12.56 -11.83
N ARG A 402 4.24 11.66 -12.75
CA ARG A 402 5.62 11.39 -13.15
C ARG A 402 6.17 12.56 -13.98
N VAL A 403 7.46 12.85 -13.83
CA VAL A 403 8.18 13.88 -14.58
C VAL A 403 9.13 13.27 -15.60
#